data_2d743af3db531288c7c78b12a117b648
#
_entry.id   2d743af3db531288c7c78b12a117b648
#
_cell.length_a   1.000
_cell.length_b   1.000
_cell.length_c   1.000
_cell.angle_alpha   90.00
_cell.angle_beta   90.00
_cell.angle_gamma   90.00
#
_symmetry.space_group_name_H-M   'P 1'
#
loop_
_entity.id
_entity.type
_entity.pdbx_description
1 polymer ?
#
loop_
_entity_poly.entity_id
_entity_poly.type
_entity_poly.pdbx_seq_one_letter_code
_entity_poly.pdbx_strand_id
1 'polypeptide(L)'
;MLATYGEGDPTDNAVEFNEKLTNDGMELGGMKFAVFGLGNKTYEHFNKMGKFVDAKLEELGAQRVHELGLGDDDANLEDDFITWKEAFWAAVCAEFNIEASSEEFNTRQYEHKELGEGDYKPEKLYTGEVARLRSYVTQRPPFDVKNPYMAPIKVNKNIHNEGSDRHCMHIEVDVEGKHSAHISSF
;
A
#
# COMPACT_ATOMS: atom_id res chain seq x y z
N MET A 1 9.39 -8.95 8.17
CA MET A 1 9.49 -7.64 7.51
C MET A 1 9.42 -6.56 8.57
N LEU A 2 10.31 -5.56 8.51
CA LEU A 2 10.47 -4.53 9.55
C LEU A 2 10.58 -3.15 8.92
N ALA A 3 9.69 -2.24 9.31
CA ALA A 3 9.77 -0.85 8.92
C ALA A 3 10.58 -0.03 9.94
N THR A 4 11.20 1.04 9.45
CA THR A 4 11.89 2.03 10.27
C THR A 4 11.04 3.29 10.35
N TYR A 5 10.87 3.83 11.55
CA TYR A 5 10.08 5.03 11.80
C TYR A 5 10.94 6.16 12.37
N GLY A 6 10.60 7.41 12.03
CA GLY A 6 11.21 8.62 12.58
C GLY A 6 12.76 8.61 12.57
N GLU A 7 13.36 8.77 13.72
CA GLU A 7 14.82 8.81 13.93
C GLU A 7 15.48 7.42 13.90
N GLY A 8 14.87 6.47 13.26
CA GLY A 8 15.36 5.10 13.17
C GLY A 8 14.79 4.18 14.23
N ASP A 9 13.61 4.51 14.73
CA ASP A 9 12.92 3.78 15.80
C ASP A 9 12.06 2.64 15.22
N PRO A 10 11.70 1.63 16.05
CA PRO A 10 10.72 0.64 15.67
C PRO A 10 9.33 1.27 15.53
N THR A 11 8.52 0.70 14.65
CA THR A 11 7.09 1.00 14.62
C THR A 11 6.39 0.55 15.90
N ASP A 12 5.26 1.13 16.28
CA ASP A 12 4.54 0.87 17.53
C ASP A 12 4.31 -0.63 17.80
N ASN A 13 3.98 -1.39 16.75
CA ASN A 13 3.78 -2.84 16.83
C ASN A 13 5.07 -3.65 16.96
N ALA A 14 6.24 -3.04 16.77
CA ALA A 14 7.54 -3.69 16.88
C ALA A 14 8.33 -3.29 18.15
N VAL A 15 7.81 -2.34 18.95
CA VAL A 15 8.50 -1.86 20.16
C VAL A 15 8.78 -2.99 21.14
N GLU A 16 7.77 -3.79 21.50
CA GLU A 16 7.93 -4.90 22.45
C GLU A 16 8.90 -5.97 21.93
N PHE A 17 8.86 -6.24 20.63
CA PHE A 17 9.80 -7.16 19.98
C PHE A 17 11.23 -6.64 20.06
N ASN A 18 11.44 -5.36 19.78
CA ASN A 18 12.75 -4.71 19.86
C ASN A 18 13.29 -4.71 21.27
N GLU A 19 12.47 -4.42 22.28
CA GLU A 19 12.85 -4.48 23.69
C GLU A 19 13.28 -5.89 24.11
N LYS A 20 12.55 -6.92 23.68
CA LYS A 20 12.91 -8.31 23.95
C LYS A 20 14.25 -8.71 23.32
N LEU A 21 14.51 -8.28 22.09
CA LEU A 21 15.79 -8.57 21.42
C LEU A 21 16.98 -7.86 22.07
N THR A 22 16.76 -6.71 22.71
CA THR A 22 17.81 -5.92 23.37
C THR A 22 18.13 -6.41 24.79
N ASN A 23 17.21 -7.15 25.41
CA ASN A 23 17.41 -7.67 26.73
C ASN A 23 18.49 -8.77 26.74
N ASP A 24 19.43 -8.68 27.70
CA ASP A 24 20.50 -9.66 27.88
C ASP A 24 19.96 -11.04 28.29
N GLY A 25 20.53 -12.09 27.73
CA GLY A 25 20.26 -13.47 28.12
C GLY A 25 19.33 -14.26 27.20
N MET A 26 18.95 -13.71 26.06
CA MET A 26 18.23 -14.48 25.04
C MET A 26 19.24 -15.28 24.18
N GLU A 27 19.02 -16.58 24.06
CA GLU A 27 19.76 -17.43 23.13
C GLU A 27 18.79 -17.97 22.07
N LEU A 28 19.12 -17.76 20.80
CA LEU A 28 18.29 -18.16 19.66
C LEU A 28 18.95 -19.29 18.84
N GLY A 29 19.78 -20.09 19.49
CA GLY A 29 20.40 -21.27 18.88
C GLY A 29 19.33 -22.20 18.26
N GLY A 30 19.50 -22.56 16.98
CA GLY A 30 18.56 -23.40 16.25
C GLY A 30 17.40 -22.65 15.58
N MET A 31 17.21 -21.37 15.86
CA MET A 31 16.27 -20.53 15.14
C MET A 31 16.84 -20.16 13.76
N LYS A 32 16.01 -20.21 12.73
CA LYS A 32 16.35 -19.77 11.37
C LYS A 32 15.58 -18.51 11.02
N PHE A 33 16.26 -17.56 10.38
CA PHE A 33 15.64 -16.28 10.06
C PHE A 33 16.06 -15.73 8.70
N ALA A 34 15.26 -14.82 8.18
CA ALA A 34 15.61 -13.88 7.13
C ALA A 34 14.87 -12.56 7.41
N VAL A 35 15.47 -11.45 7.06
CA VAL A 35 14.93 -10.11 7.31
C VAL A 35 14.79 -9.34 6.01
N PHE A 36 13.66 -8.66 5.83
CA PHE A 36 13.47 -7.66 4.81
C PHE A 36 13.08 -6.33 5.49
N GLY A 37 13.89 -5.31 5.31
CA GLY A 37 13.64 -3.97 5.84
C GLY A 37 12.79 -3.15 4.87
N LEU A 38 11.92 -2.32 5.44
CA LEU A 38 11.10 -1.35 4.72
C LEU A 38 11.57 0.05 5.10
N GLY A 39 12.03 0.82 4.14
CA GLY A 39 12.57 2.15 4.37
C GLY A 39 12.52 3.02 3.13
N ASN A 40 13.13 4.20 3.25
CA ASN A 40 13.24 5.16 2.16
C ASN A 40 14.63 5.81 2.27
N LYS A 41 15.42 5.77 1.20
CA LYS A 41 16.82 6.26 1.16
C LYS A 41 16.95 7.76 1.32
N THR A 42 15.89 8.51 1.16
CA THR A 42 15.92 9.97 1.39
C THR A 42 16.06 10.33 2.86
N TYR A 43 15.82 9.38 3.77
CA TYR A 43 15.98 9.57 5.20
C TYR A 43 17.32 9.03 5.72
N GLU A 44 17.91 9.72 6.68
CA GLU A 44 19.21 9.40 7.28
C GLU A 44 19.26 7.97 7.86
N HIS A 45 18.18 7.53 8.46
CA HIS A 45 18.09 6.22 9.12
C HIS A 45 17.50 5.12 8.23
N PHE A 46 17.83 5.13 6.95
CA PHE A 46 17.38 4.14 5.98
C PHE A 46 17.55 2.71 6.45
N ASN A 47 16.42 2.00 6.61
CA ASN A 47 16.35 0.60 7.00
C ASN A 47 17.09 0.26 8.32
N LYS A 48 17.23 1.21 9.25
CA LYS A 48 17.97 1.02 10.50
C LYS A 48 17.42 -0.15 11.33
N MET A 49 16.10 -0.28 11.43
CA MET A 49 15.48 -1.39 12.18
C MET A 49 15.71 -2.75 11.52
N GLY A 50 15.61 -2.85 10.19
CA GLY A 50 15.93 -4.08 9.48
C GLY A 50 17.38 -4.52 9.70
N LYS A 51 18.31 -3.59 9.56
CA LYS A 51 19.75 -3.83 9.79
C LYS A 51 20.05 -4.23 11.25
N PHE A 52 19.42 -3.54 12.19
CA PHE A 52 19.60 -3.83 13.62
C PHE A 52 19.09 -5.23 13.97
N VAL A 53 17.88 -5.58 13.56
CA VAL A 53 17.29 -6.88 13.88
C VAL A 53 18.05 -8.03 13.20
N ASP A 54 18.47 -7.85 11.95
CA ASP A 54 19.25 -8.85 11.23
C ASP A 54 20.58 -9.16 11.95
N ALA A 55 21.32 -8.13 12.32
CA ALA A 55 22.57 -8.28 13.06
C ALA A 55 22.35 -8.86 14.48
N LYS A 56 21.28 -8.43 15.17
CA LYS A 56 21.02 -8.87 16.54
C LYS A 56 20.57 -10.32 16.60
N LEU A 57 19.77 -10.79 15.66
CA LEU A 57 19.39 -12.21 15.57
C LEU A 57 20.62 -13.11 15.35
N GLU A 58 21.56 -12.70 14.50
CA GLU A 58 22.80 -13.41 14.29
C GLU A 58 23.68 -13.41 15.55
N GLU A 59 23.82 -12.26 16.24
CA GLU A 59 24.54 -12.14 17.53
C GLU A 59 23.96 -13.08 18.59
N LEU A 60 22.65 -13.26 18.63
CA LEU A 60 21.95 -14.16 19.55
C LEU A 60 22.02 -15.65 19.17
N GLY A 61 22.76 -15.98 18.10
CA GLY A 61 23.02 -17.36 17.67
C GLY A 61 22.00 -17.94 16.69
N ALA A 62 21.09 -17.13 16.15
CA ALA A 62 20.19 -17.58 15.10
C ALA A 62 20.90 -17.71 13.74
N GLN A 63 20.46 -18.63 12.90
CA GLN A 63 21.03 -18.91 11.59
C GLN A 63 20.30 -18.09 10.52
N ARG A 64 21.06 -17.24 9.82
CA ARG A 64 20.52 -16.52 8.65
C ARG A 64 20.33 -17.47 7.46
N VAL A 65 19.12 -17.58 6.94
CA VAL A 65 18.79 -18.41 5.76
C VAL A 65 19.05 -17.66 4.47
N HIS A 66 18.81 -16.35 4.47
CA HIS A 66 19.01 -15.50 3.29
C HIS A 66 19.48 -14.11 3.71
N GLU A 67 20.19 -13.44 2.81
CA GLU A 67 20.71 -12.10 3.06
C GLU A 67 19.60 -11.07 3.36
N LEU A 68 19.97 -10.06 4.14
CA LEU A 68 19.09 -8.95 4.47
C LEU A 68 18.63 -8.21 3.20
N GLY A 69 17.32 -8.14 2.97
CA GLY A 69 16.74 -7.29 1.94
C GLY A 69 16.50 -5.87 2.45
N LEU A 70 16.73 -4.88 1.60
CA LEU A 70 16.56 -3.46 1.91
C LEU A 70 15.65 -2.81 0.87
N GLY A 71 14.36 -2.76 1.15
CA GLY A 71 13.37 -2.10 0.30
C GLY A 71 13.46 -0.58 0.40
N ASP A 72 13.36 0.09 -0.73
CA ASP A 72 13.47 1.54 -0.88
C ASP A 72 12.21 2.14 -1.49
N ASP A 73 11.42 2.83 -0.67
CA ASP A 73 10.16 3.45 -1.07
C ASP A 73 10.37 4.69 -1.99
N ASP A 74 11.58 5.28 -2.00
CA ASP A 74 11.92 6.37 -2.92
C ASP A 74 12.16 5.88 -4.37
N ALA A 75 12.49 4.60 -4.53
CA ALA A 75 12.68 3.97 -5.83
C ALA A 75 11.47 3.07 -6.20
N ASN A 76 11.58 1.78 -5.94
CA ASN A 76 10.50 0.81 -6.15
C ASN A 76 10.61 -0.35 -5.14
N LEU A 77 9.99 -0.14 -4.00
CA LEU A 77 10.00 -1.08 -2.88
C LEU A 77 9.43 -2.45 -3.26
N GLU A 78 8.40 -2.48 -4.13
CA GLU A 78 7.79 -3.71 -4.61
C GLU A 78 8.77 -4.54 -5.45
N ASP A 79 9.53 -3.93 -6.34
CA ASP A 79 10.52 -4.62 -7.17
C ASP A 79 11.69 -5.13 -6.31
N ASP A 80 12.16 -4.33 -5.34
CA ASP A 80 13.15 -4.77 -4.36
C ASP A 80 12.68 -6.01 -3.61
N PHE A 81 11.42 -6.00 -3.17
CA PHE A 81 10.83 -7.14 -2.46
C PHE A 81 10.65 -8.36 -3.35
N ILE A 82 10.17 -8.20 -4.58
CA ILE A 82 9.97 -9.31 -5.52
C ILE A 82 11.29 -9.98 -5.81
N THR A 83 12.33 -9.20 -6.12
CA THR A 83 13.68 -9.71 -6.41
C THR A 83 14.26 -10.46 -5.21
N TRP A 84 14.17 -9.87 -4.01
CA TRP A 84 14.64 -10.51 -2.78
C TRP A 84 13.85 -11.78 -2.47
N LYS A 85 12.53 -11.77 -2.64
CA LYS A 85 11.63 -12.89 -2.36
C LYS A 85 11.96 -14.12 -3.20
N GLU A 86 12.29 -13.96 -4.48
CA GLU A 86 12.66 -15.06 -5.36
C GLU A 86 13.89 -15.80 -4.83
N ALA A 87 14.95 -15.06 -4.51
CA ALA A 87 16.17 -15.61 -3.95
C ALA A 87 15.95 -16.20 -2.53
N PHE A 88 15.13 -15.55 -1.71
CA PHE A 88 14.74 -16.04 -0.39
C PHE A 88 14.03 -17.41 -0.48
N TRP A 89 13.07 -17.59 -1.38
CA TRP A 89 12.39 -18.88 -1.54
C TRP A 89 13.33 -19.97 -2.02
N ALA A 90 14.25 -19.67 -2.91
CA ALA A 90 15.28 -20.63 -3.34
C ALA A 90 16.17 -21.07 -2.16
N ALA A 91 16.58 -20.12 -1.32
CA ALA A 91 17.35 -20.40 -0.10
C ALA A 91 16.57 -21.24 0.91
N VAL A 92 15.28 -20.93 1.15
CA VAL A 92 14.38 -21.70 2.02
C VAL A 92 14.23 -23.14 1.51
N CYS A 93 13.97 -23.32 0.22
CA CYS A 93 13.83 -24.64 -0.37
C CYS A 93 15.10 -25.47 -0.20
N ALA A 94 16.28 -24.87 -0.40
CA ALA A 94 17.57 -25.53 -0.22
C ALA A 94 17.81 -25.91 1.28
N GLU A 95 17.54 -24.97 2.20
CA GLU A 95 17.78 -25.15 3.65
C GLU A 95 16.88 -26.23 4.26
N PHE A 96 15.63 -26.34 3.80
CA PHE A 96 14.66 -27.29 4.33
C PHE A 96 14.47 -28.53 3.47
N ASN A 97 15.24 -28.71 2.38
CA ASN A 97 15.11 -29.79 1.40
C ASN A 97 13.68 -29.93 0.84
N ILE A 98 13.05 -28.77 0.52
CA ILE A 98 11.73 -28.71 -0.09
C ILE A 98 11.92 -28.62 -1.60
N GLU A 99 11.22 -29.48 -2.35
CA GLU A 99 11.19 -29.35 -3.79
C GLU A 99 10.44 -28.06 -4.18
N ALA A 100 11.12 -27.14 -4.83
CA ALA A 100 10.47 -25.97 -5.38
C ALA A 100 9.50 -26.43 -6.48
N SER A 101 8.20 -26.16 -6.32
CA SER A 101 7.28 -26.35 -7.44
C SER A 101 7.63 -25.31 -8.51
N SER A 102 7.85 -25.77 -9.74
CA SER A 102 8.08 -24.90 -10.90
C SER A 102 6.79 -24.17 -11.37
N GLU A 103 5.70 -24.37 -10.69
CA GLU A 103 4.48 -23.62 -10.94
C GLU A 103 4.67 -22.21 -10.38
N GLU A 104 4.94 -21.27 -11.27
CA GLU A 104 4.70 -19.85 -10.97
C GLU A 104 3.24 -19.71 -10.57
N PHE A 105 3.01 -19.65 -9.26
CA PHE A 105 1.73 -19.21 -8.74
C PHE A 105 1.58 -17.70 -9.00
N ASN A 106 1.45 -17.35 -10.28
CA ASN A 106 0.78 -16.13 -10.68
C ASN A 106 -0.71 -16.33 -10.34
N THR A 107 -1.00 -16.43 -9.06
CA THR A 107 -2.38 -16.36 -8.59
C THR A 107 -2.85 -14.95 -8.88
N ARG A 108 -3.52 -14.80 -10.03
CA ARG A 108 -4.29 -13.60 -10.29
C ARG A 108 -5.22 -13.41 -9.10
N GLN A 109 -4.99 -12.37 -8.33
CA GLN A 109 -5.83 -12.06 -7.16
C GLN A 109 -7.25 -11.66 -7.60
N TYR A 110 -7.39 -11.27 -8.87
CA TYR A 110 -8.66 -10.89 -9.48
C TYR A 110 -8.65 -11.23 -10.98
N GLU A 111 -9.80 -11.53 -11.48
CA GLU A 111 -10.07 -11.72 -12.90
C GLU A 111 -10.87 -10.52 -13.41
N HIS A 112 -10.39 -9.88 -14.48
CA HIS A 112 -11.14 -8.86 -15.17
C HIS A 112 -12.15 -9.53 -16.11
N LYS A 113 -13.44 -9.30 -15.86
CA LYS A 113 -14.52 -9.78 -16.70
C LYS A 113 -15.35 -8.59 -17.18
N GLU A 114 -15.36 -8.37 -18.48
CA GLU A 114 -16.29 -7.41 -19.08
C GLU A 114 -17.69 -8.00 -19.06
N LEU A 115 -18.65 -7.22 -18.52
CA LEU A 115 -20.04 -7.59 -18.47
C LEU A 115 -20.80 -6.80 -19.53
N GLY A 116 -21.59 -7.50 -20.35
CA GLY A 116 -22.52 -6.88 -21.29
C GLY A 116 -23.80 -6.37 -20.63
N GLU A 117 -24.58 -5.58 -21.37
CA GLU A 117 -25.91 -5.18 -20.92
C GLU A 117 -26.78 -6.42 -20.65
N GLY A 118 -27.28 -6.55 -19.42
CA GLY A 118 -28.09 -7.67 -18.97
C GLY A 118 -27.35 -8.75 -18.19
N ASP A 119 -26.01 -8.77 -18.18
CA ASP A 119 -25.21 -9.73 -17.42
C ASP A 119 -25.14 -9.40 -15.92
N TYR A 120 -25.61 -8.24 -15.51
CA TYR A 120 -25.58 -7.76 -14.14
C TYR A 120 -26.90 -7.13 -13.70
N LYS A 121 -27.14 -7.15 -12.42
CA LYS A 121 -28.24 -6.40 -11.81
C LYS A 121 -27.70 -5.05 -11.33
N PRO A 122 -28.26 -3.92 -11.80
CA PRO A 122 -27.79 -2.59 -11.41
C PRO A 122 -27.70 -2.38 -9.89
N GLU A 123 -28.58 -3.03 -9.12
CA GLU A 123 -28.60 -2.94 -7.66
C GLU A 123 -27.40 -3.64 -7.00
N LYS A 124 -26.72 -4.53 -7.71
CA LYS A 124 -25.53 -5.27 -7.23
C LYS A 124 -24.22 -4.68 -7.72
N LEU A 125 -24.29 -3.71 -8.62
CA LEU A 125 -23.10 -3.06 -9.14
C LEU A 125 -22.56 -2.07 -8.12
N TYR A 126 -21.29 -2.26 -7.73
CA TYR A 126 -20.58 -1.26 -6.93
C TYR A 126 -19.98 -0.20 -7.87
N THR A 127 -20.45 1.03 -7.78
CA THR A 127 -19.99 2.15 -8.60
C THR A 127 -19.27 3.23 -7.77
N GLY A 128 -18.81 2.90 -6.59
CA GLY A 128 -18.18 3.81 -5.66
C GLY A 128 -19.06 4.17 -4.45
N GLU A 129 -18.56 5.05 -3.59
CA GLU A 129 -19.19 5.39 -2.33
C GLU A 129 -20.59 6.00 -2.52
N VAL A 130 -20.71 6.94 -3.45
CA VAL A 130 -21.96 7.62 -3.78
C VAL A 130 -23.00 6.64 -4.33
N ALA A 131 -22.59 5.76 -5.23
CA ALA A 131 -23.48 4.79 -5.87
C ALA A 131 -23.93 3.70 -4.90
N ARG A 132 -23.09 3.28 -3.97
CA ARG A 132 -23.43 2.31 -2.93
C ARG A 132 -24.63 2.77 -2.12
N LEU A 133 -24.67 4.04 -1.79
CA LEU A 133 -25.76 4.67 -1.06
C LEU A 133 -26.92 5.10 -1.98
N ARG A 134 -26.79 4.92 -3.29
CA ARG A 134 -27.73 5.38 -4.33
C ARG A 134 -28.00 6.89 -4.28
N SER A 135 -27.12 7.66 -3.65
CA SER A 135 -27.30 9.11 -3.47
C SER A 135 -27.30 9.88 -4.78
N TYR A 136 -26.60 9.39 -5.79
CA TYR A 136 -26.61 10.00 -7.13
C TYR A 136 -27.92 9.77 -7.89
N VAL A 137 -28.72 8.76 -7.53
CA VAL A 137 -30.02 8.47 -8.15
C VAL A 137 -31.15 9.17 -7.39
N THR A 138 -31.09 9.16 -6.07
CA THR A 138 -32.11 9.72 -5.20
C THR A 138 -31.58 10.90 -4.41
N GLN A 139 -31.29 12.00 -5.12
CA GLN A 139 -30.74 13.23 -4.53
C GLN A 139 -31.72 13.86 -3.54
N ARG A 140 -31.52 13.65 -2.24
CA ARG A 140 -32.34 14.20 -1.16
C ARG A 140 -31.50 14.85 -0.09
N PRO A 141 -31.82 16.05 0.38
CA PRO A 141 -31.15 16.65 1.51
C PRO A 141 -31.45 15.87 2.82
N PRO A 142 -30.61 16.01 3.88
CA PRO A 142 -29.41 16.86 3.92
C PRO A 142 -28.24 16.26 3.13
N PHE A 143 -27.45 17.13 2.50
CA PHE A 143 -26.23 16.73 1.78
C PHE A 143 -25.04 16.87 2.70
N ASP A 144 -24.20 15.83 2.76
CA ASP A 144 -22.99 15.76 3.55
C ASP A 144 -21.94 14.84 2.87
N VAL A 145 -20.84 14.54 3.56
CA VAL A 145 -19.76 13.67 3.05
C VAL A 145 -20.27 12.25 2.70
N LYS A 146 -21.28 11.74 3.40
CA LYS A 146 -21.88 10.40 3.17
C LYS A 146 -23.01 10.43 2.13
N ASN A 147 -23.60 11.59 1.93
CA ASN A 147 -24.69 11.82 0.98
C ASN A 147 -24.39 13.06 0.14
N PRO A 148 -23.38 13.04 -0.73
CA PRO A 148 -22.96 14.19 -1.50
C PRO A 148 -24.00 14.59 -2.55
N TYR A 149 -24.10 15.89 -2.81
CA TYR A 149 -24.89 16.40 -3.91
C TYR A 149 -24.14 16.29 -5.23
N MET A 150 -24.75 15.68 -6.22
CA MET A 150 -24.21 15.57 -7.57
C MET A 150 -24.59 16.84 -8.37
N ALA A 151 -23.75 17.86 -8.25
CA ALA A 151 -23.99 19.14 -8.92
C ALA A 151 -23.78 19.03 -10.44
N PRO A 152 -24.73 19.49 -11.26
CA PRO A 152 -24.53 19.58 -12.70
C PRO A 152 -23.39 20.54 -13.05
N ILE A 153 -22.54 20.17 -14.00
CA ILE A 153 -21.50 21.04 -14.53
C ILE A 153 -22.13 22.00 -15.53
N LYS A 154 -22.08 23.32 -15.26
CA LYS A 154 -22.51 24.39 -16.17
C LYS A 154 -21.43 24.77 -17.17
N VAL A 155 -20.17 24.83 -16.72
CA VAL A 155 -19.03 25.20 -17.55
C VAL A 155 -17.89 24.23 -17.27
N ASN A 156 -17.27 23.77 -18.34
CA ASN A 156 -16.02 23.00 -18.28
C ASN A 156 -15.13 23.48 -19.44
N LYS A 157 -14.16 24.34 -19.14
CA LYS A 157 -13.38 25.05 -20.15
C LYS A 157 -11.91 25.05 -19.80
N ASN A 158 -11.07 24.67 -20.77
CA ASN A 158 -9.64 24.88 -20.63
C ASN A 158 -9.32 26.39 -20.80
N ILE A 159 -8.59 26.96 -19.85
CA ILE A 159 -8.19 28.36 -19.85
C ILE A 159 -6.79 28.61 -20.39
N HIS A 160 -6.04 27.55 -20.74
CA HIS A 160 -4.79 27.68 -21.45
C HIS A 160 -5.01 27.91 -22.95
N ASN A 161 -4.04 28.57 -23.58
CA ASN A 161 -4.05 28.80 -25.03
C ASN A 161 -3.89 27.48 -25.79
N GLU A 162 -4.41 27.47 -27.03
CA GLU A 162 -4.18 26.36 -27.97
C GLU A 162 -2.67 26.20 -28.22
N GLY A 163 -2.17 24.98 -28.04
CA GLY A 163 -0.73 24.66 -28.18
C GLY A 163 0.06 24.65 -26.88
N SER A 164 -0.56 24.93 -25.72
CA SER A 164 0.07 24.71 -24.42
C SER A 164 0.13 23.22 -24.11
N ASP A 165 1.25 22.75 -23.56
CA ASP A 165 1.44 21.41 -23.02
C ASP A 165 0.78 21.22 -21.62
N ARG A 166 0.22 22.32 -21.08
CA ARG A 166 -0.45 22.36 -19.78
C ARG A 166 -1.93 22.56 -19.93
N HIS A 167 -2.67 21.97 -18.99
CA HIS A 167 -4.11 22.12 -18.91
C HIS A 167 -4.51 22.69 -17.55
N CYS A 168 -5.34 23.75 -17.59
CA CYS A 168 -6.01 24.28 -16.40
C CYS A 168 -7.46 24.46 -16.74
N MET A 169 -8.34 23.80 -16.01
CA MET A 169 -9.76 23.76 -16.30
C MET A 169 -10.52 24.76 -15.43
N HIS A 170 -11.33 25.60 -16.04
CA HIS A 170 -12.35 26.38 -15.35
C HIS A 170 -13.64 25.56 -15.32
N ILE A 171 -14.12 25.24 -14.11
CA ILE A 171 -15.32 24.43 -13.92
C ILE A 171 -16.32 25.22 -13.10
N GLU A 172 -17.53 25.36 -13.61
CA GLU A 172 -18.66 25.92 -12.87
C GLU A 172 -19.69 24.82 -12.64
N VAL A 173 -20.13 24.68 -11.39
CA VAL A 173 -21.17 23.71 -11.01
C VAL A 173 -22.42 24.42 -10.51
N ASP A 174 -23.57 23.82 -10.77
CA ASP A 174 -24.86 24.34 -10.27
C ASP A 174 -25.13 23.89 -8.85
N VAL A 175 -25.10 24.83 -7.94
CA VAL A 175 -25.42 24.61 -6.52
C VAL A 175 -26.66 25.40 -6.07
N GLU A 176 -27.41 25.98 -7.02
CA GLU A 176 -28.57 26.82 -6.71
C GLU A 176 -29.65 26.07 -5.93
N GLY A 177 -30.11 26.65 -4.84
CA GLY A 177 -31.16 26.07 -3.98
C GLY A 177 -30.69 24.92 -3.08
N LYS A 178 -29.39 24.62 -3.03
CA LYS A 178 -28.82 23.58 -2.16
C LYS A 178 -28.11 24.22 -0.96
N HIS A 179 -28.76 24.22 0.18
CA HIS A 179 -28.23 24.78 1.40
C HIS A 179 -27.35 23.75 2.12
N SER A 180 -26.09 23.77 1.87
CA SER A 180 -24.95 23.57 2.78
C SER A 180 -23.67 23.47 1.99
N ALA A 181 -22.85 24.49 2.13
CA ALA A 181 -21.61 24.57 1.41
C ALA A 181 -20.47 23.97 2.25
N HIS A 182 -20.12 22.74 2.01
CA HIS A 182 -18.73 22.33 2.11
C HIS A 182 -18.26 21.99 0.69
N ILE A 183 -17.62 22.97 0.05
CA ILE A 183 -16.83 22.73 -1.14
C ILE A 183 -15.49 22.18 -0.65
N SER A 184 -15.28 20.89 -0.73
CA SER A 184 -13.94 20.32 -0.61
C SER A 184 -13.21 20.56 -1.94
N SER A 185 -12.20 21.39 -1.94
CA SER A 185 -11.23 21.46 -3.04
C SER A 185 -10.33 20.23 -2.97
N PHE A 186 -10.21 19.53 -4.08
CA PHE A 186 -9.24 18.49 -4.32
C PHE A 186 -7.91 19.12 -4.75
#